data_92212ddf2a590860564d997f6b73ffd4
#
_entry.id   92212ddf2a590860564d997f6b73ffd4
#
_cell.length_a   1.000
_cell.length_b   1.000
_cell.length_c   1.000
_cell.angle_alpha   90.00
_cell.angle_beta   90.00
_cell.angle_gamma   90.00
#
_symmetry.space_group_name_H-M   'P 1'
#
loop_
_entity.id
_entity.type
_entity.pdbx_description
1 polymer ?
#
loop_
_entity_poly.entity_id
_entity_poly.type
_entity_poly.pdbx_seq_one_letter_code
_entity_poly.pdbx_strand_id
1 'polypeptide(L)'
;MPGGTVVIVEDAATCATTLEMAFLPIPDIAVVVLPTAQDALRLLESSDCAVCAVVTDLNMPRMDGFEFIERIRAEPRHRRLPIIVVSGDTDPGTPERVSAMGADAFFSKPYSPAQVRLKLEQLLDAKPADCSP
;
A
#
# COMPACT_ATOMS: atom_id res chain seq x y z
N MET A 1 -20.19 2.75 8.95
CA MET A 1 -19.67 1.88 7.89
C MET A 1 -18.29 1.36 8.25
N PRO A 2 -18.08 0.12 8.05
CA PRO A 2 -16.74 -0.38 8.24
C PRO A 2 -15.79 0.27 7.24
N GLY A 3 -14.56 0.38 7.61
CA GLY A 3 -13.52 0.80 6.72
C GLY A 3 -13.31 -0.25 5.65
N GLY A 4 -12.29 -0.10 4.87
CA GLY A 4 -12.00 -1.04 3.81
C GLY A 4 -10.92 -2.02 4.21
N THR A 5 -10.29 -2.56 3.19
CA THR A 5 -9.20 -3.50 3.34
C THR A 5 -7.88 -2.82 2.97
N VAL A 6 -6.88 -2.98 3.82
CA VAL A 6 -5.52 -2.56 3.53
C VAL A 6 -4.76 -3.77 2.99
N VAL A 7 -4.18 -3.62 1.80
CA VAL A 7 -3.43 -4.69 1.17
C VAL A 7 -1.94 -4.43 1.39
N ILE A 8 -1.25 -5.40 1.95
CA ILE A 8 0.20 -5.35 2.11
C ILE A 8 0.82 -6.32 1.11
N VAL A 9 1.67 -5.80 0.23
CA VAL A 9 2.37 -6.61 -0.76
C VAL A 9 3.82 -6.73 -0.34
N GLU A 10 4.19 -7.88 0.18
CA GLU A 10 5.52 -8.11 0.73
C GLU A 10 5.81 -9.61 0.73
N ASP A 11 6.91 -10.01 0.10
CA ASP A 11 7.28 -11.42 0.04
C ASP A 11 8.08 -11.89 1.25
N ALA A 12 8.64 -10.95 2.02
CA ALA A 12 9.37 -11.31 3.25
C ALA A 12 8.37 -11.42 4.40
N ALA A 13 8.18 -12.64 4.89
CA ALA A 13 7.17 -12.91 5.92
C ALA A 13 7.36 -12.06 7.18
N THR A 14 8.60 -11.83 7.59
CA THR A 14 8.88 -11.05 8.80
C THR A 14 8.42 -9.61 8.64
N CYS A 15 8.72 -9.00 7.49
CA CYS A 15 8.30 -7.62 7.24
C CYS A 15 6.79 -7.52 7.12
N ALA A 16 6.16 -8.47 6.46
CA ALA A 16 4.71 -8.50 6.32
C ALA A 16 4.03 -8.60 7.67
N THR A 17 4.52 -9.48 8.53
CA THR A 17 3.95 -9.67 9.88
C THR A 17 4.10 -8.39 10.70
N THR A 18 5.25 -7.73 10.60
CA THR A 18 5.51 -6.49 11.34
C THR A 18 4.49 -5.42 10.97
N LEU A 19 4.24 -5.25 9.68
CA LEU A 19 3.27 -4.26 9.22
C LEU A 19 1.85 -4.65 9.61
N GLU A 20 1.51 -5.93 9.46
CA GLU A 20 0.19 -6.41 9.82
C GLU A 20 -0.11 -6.13 11.28
N MET A 21 0.84 -6.40 12.16
CA MET A 21 0.68 -6.14 13.58
C MET A 21 0.57 -4.64 13.87
N ALA A 22 1.32 -3.84 13.15
CA ALA A 22 1.30 -2.39 13.35
C ALA A 22 -0.08 -1.80 13.01
N PHE A 23 -0.80 -2.41 12.08
CA PHE A 23 -2.09 -1.90 11.64
C PHE A 23 -3.27 -2.43 12.46
N LEU A 24 -3.05 -3.39 13.36
CA LEU A 24 -4.12 -3.94 14.19
C LEU A 24 -4.89 -2.88 14.97
N PRO A 25 -4.25 -1.83 15.53
CA PRO A 25 -4.99 -0.82 16.29
C PRO A 25 -5.91 0.06 15.45
N ILE A 26 -5.77 0.06 14.12
CA ILE A 26 -6.63 0.91 13.28
C ILE A 26 -8.01 0.29 13.25
N PRO A 27 -9.06 1.04 13.69
CA PRO A 27 -10.39 0.46 13.76
C PRO A 27 -11.02 0.29 12.38
N ASP A 28 -11.87 -0.70 12.28
CA ASP A 28 -12.76 -0.91 11.12
C ASP A 28 -12.04 -1.22 9.81
N ILE A 29 -10.79 -1.68 9.86
CA ILE A 29 -10.12 -2.12 8.65
C ILE A 29 -9.72 -3.58 8.77
N ALA A 30 -9.71 -4.26 7.64
CA ALA A 30 -9.14 -5.59 7.50
C ALA A 30 -7.77 -5.45 6.84
N VAL A 31 -6.86 -6.35 7.17
CA VAL A 31 -5.52 -6.35 6.59
C VAL A 31 -5.31 -7.66 5.85
N VAL A 32 -4.90 -7.57 4.60
CA VAL A 32 -4.62 -8.73 3.76
C VAL A 32 -3.16 -8.65 3.32
N VAL A 33 -2.40 -9.70 3.55
CA VAL A 33 -1.01 -9.79 3.14
C VAL A 33 -0.90 -10.68 1.93
N LEU A 34 -0.31 -10.17 0.86
CA LEU A 34 -0.13 -10.90 -0.38
C LEU A 34 1.35 -10.90 -0.77
N PRO A 35 1.87 -12.02 -1.25
CA PRO A 35 3.31 -12.11 -1.55
C PRO A 35 3.71 -11.50 -2.88
N THR A 36 2.78 -11.27 -3.79
CA THR A 36 3.11 -10.75 -5.13
C THR A 36 2.19 -9.63 -5.54
N ALA A 37 2.70 -8.78 -6.43
CA ALA A 37 1.93 -7.69 -6.99
C ALA A 37 0.79 -8.21 -7.88
N GLN A 38 1.00 -9.34 -8.56
CA GLN A 38 -0.06 -9.93 -9.38
C GLN A 38 -1.27 -10.31 -8.54
N ASP A 39 -1.04 -10.91 -7.37
CA ASP A 39 -2.13 -11.26 -6.46
C ASP A 39 -2.88 -10.02 -6.00
N ALA A 40 -2.14 -8.95 -5.72
CA ALA A 40 -2.75 -7.70 -5.29
C ALA A 40 -3.58 -7.08 -6.41
N LEU A 41 -3.10 -7.13 -7.65
CA LEU A 41 -3.86 -6.59 -8.78
C LEU A 41 -5.15 -7.37 -8.99
N ARG A 42 -5.11 -8.69 -8.82
CA ARG A 42 -6.33 -9.49 -8.91
C ARG A 42 -7.35 -9.09 -7.86
N LEU A 43 -6.87 -8.85 -6.64
CA LEU A 43 -7.76 -8.41 -5.57
C LEU A 43 -8.35 -7.03 -5.88
N LEU A 44 -7.54 -6.12 -6.41
CA LEU A 44 -8.01 -4.78 -6.76
C LEU A 44 -9.03 -4.81 -7.89
N GLU A 45 -8.94 -5.78 -8.79
CA GLU A 45 -9.91 -5.94 -9.87
C GLU A 45 -11.24 -6.50 -9.37
N SER A 46 -11.24 -7.16 -8.23
CA SER A 46 -12.45 -7.72 -7.67
C SER A 46 -13.33 -6.62 -7.11
N SER A 47 -14.60 -6.63 -7.48
CA SER A 47 -15.55 -5.68 -6.95
C SER A 47 -16.04 -6.06 -5.57
N ASP A 48 -15.69 -7.25 -5.10
CA ASP A 48 -16.15 -7.74 -3.81
C ASP A 48 -15.34 -7.19 -2.64
N CYS A 49 -14.19 -6.59 -2.93
CA CYS A 49 -13.30 -6.13 -1.88
C CYS A 49 -13.08 -4.62 -1.98
N ALA A 50 -13.42 -3.91 -0.91
CA ALA A 50 -13.24 -2.46 -0.86
C ALA A 50 -11.85 -2.16 -0.33
N VAL A 51 -10.88 -2.10 -1.22
CA VAL A 51 -9.50 -1.78 -0.84
C VAL A 51 -9.38 -0.29 -0.59
N CYS A 52 -8.93 0.08 0.59
CA CYS A 52 -8.80 1.49 0.97
C CYS A 52 -7.36 2.00 0.96
N ALA A 53 -6.38 1.11 0.89
CA ALA A 53 -4.98 1.50 0.82
C ALA A 53 -4.12 0.31 0.44
N VAL A 54 -2.95 0.60 -0.11
CA VAL A 54 -1.95 -0.41 -0.47
C VAL A 54 -0.62 -0.02 0.14
N VAL A 55 0.05 -0.98 0.78
CA VAL A 55 1.42 -0.83 1.26
C VAL A 55 2.25 -1.85 0.49
N THR A 56 3.26 -1.41 -0.25
CA THR A 56 4.01 -2.32 -1.11
C THR A 56 5.51 -2.10 -1.01
N ASP A 57 6.25 -3.20 -1.14
CA ASP A 57 7.68 -3.16 -1.37
C ASP A 57 7.93 -2.85 -2.86
N LEU A 58 9.11 -2.41 -3.20
CA LEU A 58 9.52 -2.21 -4.58
C LEU A 58 10.22 -3.42 -5.16
N ASN A 59 10.96 -4.15 -4.32
CA ASN A 59 11.78 -5.27 -4.79
C ASN A 59 11.01 -6.58 -4.61
N MET A 60 10.28 -6.96 -5.66
CA MET A 60 9.48 -8.16 -5.65
C MET A 60 9.77 -8.98 -6.90
N PRO A 61 9.61 -10.32 -6.83
CA PRO A 61 9.80 -11.13 -8.02
C PRO A 61 8.73 -10.87 -9.07
N ARG A 62 9.08 -11.03 -10.32
CA ARG A 62 8.20 -10.92 -11.49
C ARG A 62 7.78 -9.51 -11.79
N MET A 63 6.94 -8.91 -10.98
CA MET A 63 6.49 -7.53 -11.17
C MET A 63 7.01 -6.71 -10.00
N ASP A 64 7.84 -5.71 -10.27
CA ASP A 64 8.37 -4.87 -9.20
C ASP A 64 7.34 -3.82 -8.78
N GLY A 65 7.66 -3.11 -7.71
CA GLY A 65 6.74 -2.11 -7.16
C GLY A 65 6.49 -0.93 -8.08
N PHE A 66 7.46 -0.59 -8.92
CA PHE A 66 7.25 0.51 -9.87
C PHE A 66 6.16 0.16 -10.87
N GLU A 67 6.25 -1.02 -11.46
CA GLU A 67 5.22 -1.48 -12.40
C GLU A 67 3.87 -1.62 -11.69
N PHE A 68 3.89 -2.09 -10.47
CA PHE A 68 2.67 -2.26 -9.68
C PHE A 68 1.95 -0.92 -9.49
N ILE A 69 2.70 0.13 -9.08
CA ILE A 69 2.13 1.47 -8.91
C ILE A 69 1.54 1.97 -10.22
N GLU A 70 2.30 1.78 -11.30
CA GLU A 70 1.86 2.23 -12.63
C GLU A 70 0.52 1.59 -13.01
N ARG A 71 0.39 0.29 -12.77
CA ARG A 71 -0.83 -0.42 -13.10
C ARG A 71 -2.01 0.01 -12.23
N ILE A 72 -1.76 0.29 -10.96
CA ILE A 72 -2.81 0.79 -10.08
C ILE A 72 -3.31 2.14 -10.59
N ARG A 73 -2.40 3.03 -10.92
CA ARG A 73 -2.78 4.38 -11.34
C ARG A 73 -3.39 4.42 -12.74
N ALA A 74 -3.15 3.40 -13.55
CA ALA A 74 -3.77 3.31 -14.87
C ALA A 74 -5.25 3.00 -14.79
N GLU A 75 -5.72 2.44 -13.67
CA GLU A 75 -7.13 2.14 -13.48
C GLU A 75 -7.85 3.36 -12.91
N PRO A 76 -8.84 3.94 -13.61
CA PRO A 76 -9.50 5.15 -13.12
C PRO A 76 -10.10 5.02 -11.73
N ARG A 77 -10.58 3.83 -11.35
CA ARG A 77 -11.16 3.61 -10.02
C ARG A 77 -10.13 3.76 -8.91
N HIS A 78 -8.85 3.58 -9.25
CA HIS A 78 -7.78 3.58 -8.24
C HIS A 78 -6.87 4.79 -8.38
N ARG A 79 -7.35 5.84 -9.02
CA ARG A 79 -6.55 7.03 -9.25
C ARG A 79 -6.12 7.70 -7.96
N ARG A 80 -6.95 7.60 -6.92
CA ARG A 80 -6.68 8.22 -5.62
C ARG A 80 -6.47 7.21 -4.51
N LEU A 81 -6.32 5.94 -4.84
CA LEU A 81 -6.07 4.92 -3.84
C LEU A 81 -4.75 5.23 -3.12
N PRO A 82 -4.75 5.37 -1.78
CA PRO A 82 -3.50 5.61 -1.06
C PRO A 82 -2.49 4.48 -1.28
N ILE A 83 -1.27 4.86 -1.63
CA ILE A 83 -0.19 3.91 -1.84
C ILE A 83 1.00 4.33 -0.98
N ILE A 84 1.44 3.44 -0.10
CA ILE A 84 2.63 3.62 0.71
C ILE A 84 3.68 2.64 0.22
N VAL A 85 4.87 3.14 -0.06
CA VAL A 85 6.00 2.30 -0.49
C VAL A 85 6.96 2.11 0.68
N VAL A 86 7.35 0.87 0.92
CA VAL A 86 8.41 0.54 1.87
C VAL A 86 9.49 -0.20 1.10
N SER A 87 10.74 0.21 1.25
CA SER A 87 11.79 -0.37 0.41
C SER A 87 13.16 -0.28 1.07
N GLY A 88 13.99 -1.30 0.80
CA GLY A 88 15.40 -1.27 1.16
C GLY A 88 16.28 -0.66 0.08
N ASP A 89 15.69 -0.13 -0.98
CA ASP A 89 16.43 0.50 -2.07
C ASP A 89 17.19 1.72 -1.55
N THR A 90 18.48 1.79 -1.85
CA THR A 90 19.35 2.87 -1.37
C THR A 90 19.57 3.96 -2.41
N ASP A 91 18.98 3.83 -3.59
CA ASP A 91 19.10 4.85 -4.63
C ASP A 91 18.44 6.14 -4.16
N PRO A 92 19.17 7.27 -4.09
CA PRO A 92 18.59 8.51 -3.58
C PRO A 92 17.49 9.08 -4.47
N GLY A 93 17.38 8.64 -5.71
CA GLY A 93 16.31 9.09 -6.61
C GLY A 93 15.00 8.32 -6.46
N THR A 94 15.01 7.20 -5.73
CA THR A 94 13.84 6.35 -5.62
C THR A 94 12.64 7.04 -4.97
N PRO A 95 12.79 7.78 -3.83
CA PRO A 95 11.64 8.46 -3.25
C PRO A 95 10.95 9.43 -4.21
N GLU A 96 11.73 10.20 -4.96
CA GLU A 96 11.16 11.13 -5.93
C GLU A 96 10.48 10.40 -7.08
N ARG A 97 11.09 9.29 -7.52
CA ARG A 97 10.53 8.50 -8.61
C ARG A 97 9.17 7.93 -8.26
N VAL A 98 9.04 7.30 -7.08
CA VAL A 98 7.76 6.72 -6.70
C VAL A 98 6.72 7.80 -6.44
N SER A 99 7.13 8.95 -5.91
CA SER A 99 6.21 10.07 -5.73
C SER A 99 5.68 10.57 -7.06
N ALA A 100 6.56 10.70 -8.06
CA ALA A 100 6.16 11.13 -9.40
C ALA A 100 5.22 10.13 -10.06
N MET A 101 5.33 8.86 -9.70
CA MET A 101 4.45 7.82 -10.24
C MET A 101 3.10 7.75 -9.53
N GLY A 102 2.94 8.48 -8.42
CA GLY A 102 1.67 8.55 -7.73
C GLY A 102 1.63 7.91 -6.37
N ALA A 103 2.77 7.50 -5.81
CA ALA A 103 2.80 7.01 -4.44
C ALA A 103 2.60 8.17 -3.47
N ASP A 104 1.90 7.91 -2.38
CA ASP A 104 1.58 8.94 -1.40
C ASP A 104 2.64 9.06 -0.32
N ALA A 105 3.43 8.01 -0.09
CA ALA A 105 4.47 8.03 0.92
C ALA A 105 5.55 7.00 0.61
N PHE A 106 6.74 7.24 1.12
CA PHE A 106 7.87 6.32 0.97
C PHE A 106 8.60 6.19 2.31
N PHE A 107 8.86 4.96 2.71
CA PHE A 107 9.65 4.67 3.91
C PHE A 107 10.79 3.73 3.53
N SER A 108 12.02 4.11 3.87
CA SER A 108 13.15 3.22 3.62
C SER A 108 13.35 2.27 4.78
N LYS A 109 13.77 1.05 4.47
CA LYS A 109 14.07 0.04 5.49
C LYS A 109 15.45 0.31 6.10
N PRO A 110 15.63 0.15 7.41
CA PRO A 110 14.59 -0.18 8.37
C PRO A 110 13.72 1.03 8.68
N TYR A 111 12.43 0.80 8.83
CA TYR A 111 11.47 1.86 9.11
C TYR A 111 10.78 1.61 10.45
N SER A 112 10.11 2.64 10.96
CA SER A 112 9.28 2.50 12.14
C SER A 112 7.88 2.06 11.72
N PRO A 113 7.43 0.86 12.10
CA PRO A 113 6.06 0.42 11.76
C PRO A 113 5.01 1.39 12.29
N ALA A 114 5.26 2.01 13.45
CA ALA A 114 4.33 2.98 14.01
C ALA A 114 4.18 4.21 13.12
N GLN A 115 5.28 4.65 12.50
CA GLN A 115 5.23 5.80 11.60
C GLN A 115 4.48 5.45 10.31
N VAL A 116 4.66 4.24 9.81
CA VAL A 116 3.89 3.78 8.66
C VAL A 116 2.40 3.77 9.00
N ARG A 117 2.04 3.27 10.18
CA ARG A 117 0.65 3.28 10.62
C ARG A 117 0.09 4.69 10.71
N LEU A 118 0.85 5.62 11.30
CA LEU A 118 0.39 7.01 11.41
C LEU A 118 0.15 7.63 10.05
N LYS A 119 1.05 7.36 9.11
CA LYS A 119 0.87 7.88 7.75
C LYS A 119 -0.35 7.28 7.08
N LEU A 120 -0.57 5.98 7.27
CA LEU A 120 -1.75 5.31 6.74
C LEU A 120 -3.02 5.94 7.31
N GLU A 121 -3.06 6.16 8.62
CA GLU A 121 -4.22 6.80 9.23
C GLU A 121 -4.48 8.20 8.68
N GLN A 122 -3.41 8.97 8.46
CA GLN A 122 -3.54 10.29 7.86
C GLN A 122 -4.12 10.23 6.46
N LEU A 123 -3.66 9.27 5.67
CA LEU A 123 -4.15 9.13 4.30
C LEU A 123 -5.61 8.69 4.27
N LEU A 124 -5.99 7.81 5.17
CA LEU A 124 -7.38 7.35 5.25
C LEU A 124 -8.30 8.50 5.69
N ASP A 125 -7.86 9.32 6.64
CA ASP A 125 -8.65 10.47 7.10
C ASP A 125 -8.73 11.56 6.05
N ALA A 126 -7.68 11.72 5.26
CA ALA A 126 -7.64 12.79 4.26
C ALA A 126 -8.58 12.55 3.08
N LYS A 127 -9.10 11.32 2.93
CA LYS A 127 -9.90 10.95 1.78
C LYS A 127 -11.25 10.34 2.14
N PRO A 128 -11.96 10.89 3.14
CA PRO A 128 -13.26 10.28 3.49
C PRO A 128 -14.28 10.37 2.37
N ALA A 129 -14.27 11.47 1.63
CA ALA A 129 -15.21 11.65 0.52
C ALA A 129 -14.91 10.71 -0.63
N ASP A 130 -13.64 10.39 -0.84
CA ASP A 130 -13.25 9.47 -1.91
C ASP A 130 -13.59 8.03 -1.58
N CYS A 131 -13.66 7.72 -0.30
CA CYS A 131 -14.02 6.39 0.16
C CYS A 131 -15.53 6.20 0.21
N SER A 132 -16.28 7.27 0.17
CA SER A 132 -17.73 7.21 0.17
C SER A 132 -18.24 6.95 -1.23
N PRO A 133 -19.10 5.97 -1.38
CA PRO A 133 -19.70 5.72 -2.70
C PRO A 133 -20.56 6.88 -3.15
#